data_f905770fcce94003e36d330bf6f53a8c
#
_entry.id   f905770fcce94003e36d330bf6f53a8c
#
_cell.length_a   1.000
_cell.length_b   1.000
_cell.length_c   1.000
_cell.angle_alpha   90.00
_cell.angle_beta   90.00
_cell.angle_gamma   90.00
#
_symmetry.space_group_name_H-M   'P 1'
#
loop_
_entity.id
_entity.type
_entity.pdbx_description
1 polymer ?
#
loop_
_entity_poly.entity_id
_entity_poly.type
_entity_poly.pdbx_seq_one_letter_code
_entity_poly.pdbx_strand_id
1 'polypeptide(L)'
;MTDFDPKKLNKNWTIEDSISTYGIDKWGEKYFSINSDGNISISPNRKSKKKVDLFKLVKEFKSREINTPLIIRFNDILKDRITELNNAFSQAIETYNYKNIYQGVFPIKCNQQKNVLEKIIEYGDPWNFGLEVGSKSELLIGLSILENQKSLLICNGYKDKKYIETAILARKIGKQPIIVIEQRDEVKRIIEAVKNLKATPILGIRSKLSSKSSGRWGKSVGDNSKFGLSIPEIMLTIKELKEANLINEMMLLHFHVGSQISDISVIKDALQEASQIFVELSKLGAPMKYIDVGGGLGIDFDGTKTSSNTSTNYSLQNYANDVIATVKDSCEVNNIQHPIIISESGRAIISHCSVLIFNILGTSHVSSQVKVPYQKKQSLIITNLIETLNQLKNLRDKKEDLSEIIELWNDAKKFKDDCLVAFRSVSYTHLRAHETPIN
;
A
#
# COMPACT_ATOMS: atom_id res chain seq x y z
N MET A 1 16.02 -35.42 -21.57
CA MET A 1 15.19 -34.20 -21.55
C MET A 1 14.20 -34.33 -22.67
N THR A 2 12.97 -34.68 -22.35
CA THR A 2 11.90 -34.76 -23.32
C THR A 2 11.54 -33.35 -23.74
N ASP A 3 11.48 -33.11 -25.06
CA ASP A 3 11.00 -31.89 -25.65
C ASP A 3 9.70 -31.47 -24.98
N PHE A 4 9.66 -30.22 -24.50
CA PHE A 4 8.44 -29.63 -24.03
C PHE A 4 7.48 -29.48 -25.21
N ASP A 5 6.62 -30.48 -25.41
CA ASP A 5 5.54 -30.42 -26.38
C ASP A 5 4.31 -29.79 -25.72
N PRO A 6 3.94 -28.55 -26.08
CA PRO A 6 2.76 -27.90 -25.54
C PRO A 6 1.47 -28.69 -25.77
N LYS A 7 1.44 -29.58 -26.80
CA LYS A 7 0.32 -30.46 -27.09
C LYS A 7 0.18 -31.64 -26.13
N LYS A 8 1.26 -32.02 -25.40
CA LYS A 8 1.19 -33.06 -24.37
C LYS A 8 0.62 -32.58 -23.04
N LEU A 9 0.61 -31.26 -22.77
CA LEU A 9 -0.01 -30.67 -21.59
C LEU A 9 -1.54 -30.66 -21.66
N ASN A 10 -2.14 -30.78 -22.86
CA ASN A 10 -3.55 -30.49 -23.08
C ASN A 10 -4.52 -31.66 -22.91
N LYS A 11 -4.07 -32.85 -22.63
CA LYS A 11 -5.03 -33.99 -22.58
C LYS A 11 -5.81 -34.12 -21.28
N ASN A 12 -5.39 -33.51 -20.17
CA ASN A 12 -6.05 -33.63 -18.87
C ASN A 12 -6.06 -32.35 -18.01
N TRP A 13 -5.92 -31.14 -18.63
CA TRP A 13 -5.95 -29.88 -17.88
C TRP A 13 -7.37 -29.56 -17.42
N THR A 14 -7.57 -29.41 -16.12
CA THR A 14 -8.88 -29.13 -15.51
C THR A 14 -9.00 -27.67 -15.08
N ILE A 15 -10.21 -27.27 -14.69
CA ILE A 15 -10.46 -25.95 -14.10
C ILE A 15 -9.74 -25.82 -12.77
N GLU A 16 -9.71 -26.91 -12.00
CA GLU A 16 -9.00 -27.00 -10.72
C GLU A 16 -7.48 -26.77 -10.86
N ASP A 17 -6.89 -27.33 -11.93
CA ASP A 17 -5.48 -27.07 -12.25
C ASP A 17 -5.25 -25.59 -12.57
N SER A 18 -6.18 -24.95 -13.28
CA SER A 18 -6.11 -23.50 -13.55
C SER A 18 -6.26 -22.69 -12.25
N ILE A 19 -7.23 -23.00 -11.40
CA ILE A 19 -7.43 -22.32 -10.11
C ILE A 19 -6.17 -22.42 -9.25
N SER A 20 -5.61 -23.64 -9.14
CA SER A 20 -4.39 -23.91 -8.35
C SER A 20 -3.17 -23.19 -8.93
N THR A 21 -2.97 -23.26 -10.27
CA THR A 21 -1.79 -22.68 -10.93
C THR A 21 -1.77 -21.14 -10.84
N TYR A 22 -2.92 -20.51 -11.00
CA TYR A 22 -3.03 -19.05 -10.96
C TYR A 22 -3.38 -18.51 -9.58
N GLY A 23 -3.68 -19.37 -8.59
CA GLY A 23 -4.01 -18.99 -7.21
C GLY A 23 -5.20 -18.02 -7.10
N ILE A 24 -6.12 -18.05 -8.06
CA ILE A 24 -7.19 -17.03 -8.18
C ILE A 24 -8.17 -17.04 -7.02
N ASP A 25 -8.35 -18.18 -6.38
CA ASP A 25 -9.14 -18.38 -5.17
C ASP A 25 -8.52 -17.72 -3.94
N LYS A 26 -7.20 -17.48 -3.97
CA LYS A 26 -6.41 -16.86 -2.90
C LYS A 26 -6.36 -15.35 -3.04
N TRP A 27 -5.73 -14.83 -4.13
CA TRP A 27 -5.58 -13.38 -4.34
C TRP A 27 -6.85 -12.69 -4.85
N GLY A 28 -7.78 -13.43 -5.43
CA GLY A 28 -8.98 -12.87 -6.08
C GLY A 28 -10.02 -12.28 -5.13
N GLU A 29 -9.85 -12.42 -3.81
CA GLU A 29 -10.73 -11.84 -2.77
C GLU A 29 -12.23 -12.12 -2.99
N LYS A 30 -12.56 -13.27 -3.62
CA LYS A 30 -13.92 -13.65 -4.04
C LYS A 30 -14.53 -12.75 -5.15
N TYR A 31 -13.81 -11.74 -5.61
CA TYR A 31 -14.22 -10.96 -6.79
C TYR A 31 -13.92 -11.71 -8.08
N PHE A 32 -12.82 -12.49 -8.11
CA PHE A 32 -12.35 -13.21 -9.28
C PHE A 32 -12.50 -14.72 -9.10
N SER A 33 -12.91 -15.41 -10.14
CA SER A 33 -13.03 -16.86 -10.17
C SER A 33 -12.85 -17.37 -11.60
N ILE A 34 -12.63 -18.68 -11.77
CA ILE A 34 -12.68 -19.34 -13.08
C ILE A 34 -14.05 -20.00 -13.24
N ASN A 35 -14.71 -19.79 -14.37
CA ASN A 35 -16.03 -20.39 -14.66
C ASN A 35 -15.92 -21.76 -15.32
N SER A 36 -17.08 -22.39 -15.59
CA SER A 36 -17.15 -23.70 -16.28
C SER A 36 -16.56 -23.73 -17.69
N ASP A 37 -16.44 -22.57 -18.34
CA ASP A 37 -15.83 -22.45 -19.67
C ASP A 37 -14.30 -22.24 -19.59
N GLY A 38 -13.71 -22.22 -18.38
CA GLY A 38 -12.29 -21.96 -18.14
C GLY A 38 -11.92 -20.46 -18.22
N ASN A 39 -12.89 -19.56 -18.29
CA ASN A 39 -12.66 -18.13 -18.40
C ASN A 39 -12.66 -17.46 -17.00
N ILE A 40 -11.94 -16.35 -16.89
CA ILE A 40 -12.01 -15.51 -15.67
C ILE A 40 -13.38 -14.84 -15.60
N SER A 41 -14.05 -15.04 -14.49
CA SER A 41 -15.32 -14.40 -14.15
C SER A 41 -15.14 -13.44 -12.98
N ILE A 42 -15.81 -12.29 -13.05
CA ILE A 42 -15.84 -11.29 -12.00
C ILE A 42 -17.22 -11.24 -11.36
N SER A 43 -17.24 -11.29 -10.01
CA SER A 43 -18.39 -10.97 -9.17
C SER A 43 -18.15 -9.60 -8.52
N PRO A 44 -18.63 -8.50 -9.11
CA PRO A 44 -18.37 -7.16 -8.56
C PRO A 44 -18.92 -6.96 -7.15
N ASN A 45 -19.94 -7.70 -6.82
CA ASN A 45 -20.45 -7.87 -5.46
C ASN A 45 -20.24 -9.33 -5.07
N ARG A 46 -19.37 -9.61 -4.11
CA ARG A 46 -19.02 -10.97 -3.65
C ARG A 46 -20.21 -11.88 -3.32
N LYS A 47 -21.36 -11.30 -3.05
CA LYS A 47 -22.63 -11.99 -2.75
C LYS A 47 -23.51 -12.22 -3.97
N SER A 48 -23.21 -11.61 -5.11
CA SER A 48 -24.04 -11.67 -6.30
C SER A 48 -23.86 -13.00 -7.06
N LYS A 49 -24.99 -13.60 -7.47
CA LYS A 49 -24.98 -14.72 -8.40
C LYS A 49 -24.66 -14.28 -9.85
N LYS A 50 -24.76 -12.98 -10.15
CA LYS A 50 -24.45 -12.43 -11.48
C LYS A 50 -22.94 -12.24 -11.58
N LYS A 51 -22.33 -12.94 -12.54
CA LYS A 51 -20.91 -12.88 -12.83
C LYS A 51 -20.69 -12.35 -14.24
N VAL A 52 -19.63 -11.58 -14.43
CA VAL A 52 -19.20 -11.08 -15.73
C VAL A 52 -18.07 -11.97 -16.24
N ASP A 53 -18.26 -12.64 -17.36
CA ASP A 53 -17.22 -13.40 -18.06
C ASP A 53 -16.35 -12.42 -18.85
N LEU A 54 -15.09 -12.27 -18.44
CA LEU A 54 -14.18 -11.31 -19.08
C LEU A 54 -13.87 -11.64 -20.53
N PHE A 55 -13.76 -12.90 -20.87
CA PHE A 55 -13.44 -13.29 -22.25
C PHE A 55 -14.61 -13.00 -23.20
N LYS A 56 -15.85 -13.29 -22.77
CA LYS A 56 -17.05 -12.95 -23.53
C LYS A 56 -17.20 -11.43 -23.69
N LEU A 57 -16.93 -10.67 -22.62
CA LEU A 57 -16.96 -9.21 -22.66
C LEU A 57 -15.93 -8.62 -23.64
N VAL A 58 -14.72 -9.15 -23.66
CA VAL A 58 -13.68 -8.70 -24.61
C VAL A 58 -14.05 -9.04 -26.05
N LYS A 59 -14.66 -10.21 -26.31
CA LYS A 59 -15.18 -10.56 -27.63
C LYS A 59 -16.25 -9.58 -28.09
N GLU A 60 -17.15 -9.18 -27.19
CA GLU A 60 -18.20 -8.20 -27.50
C GLU A 60 -17.60 -6.80 -27.80
N PHE A 61 -16.58 -6.35 -27.04
CA PHE A 61 -15.86 -5.11 -27.34
C PHE A 61 -15.20 -5.16 -28.72
N LYS A 62 -14.54 -6.28 -29.01
CA LYS A 62 -13.89 -6.47 -30.33
C LYS A 62 -14.86 -6.44 -31.48
N SER A 63 -16.10 -6.98 -31.34
CA SER A 63 -17.14 -6.89 -32.36
C SER A 63 -17.65 -5.46 -32.59
N ARG A 64 -17.39 -4.55 -31.65
CA ARG A 64 -17.67 -3.11 -31.74
C ARG A 64 -16.42 -2.30 -32.10
N GLU A 65 -15.38 -2.94 -32.64
CA GLU A 65 -14.11 -2.33 -33.04
C GLU A 65 -13.29 -1.73 -31.88
N ILE A 66 -13.62 -2.07 -30.61
CA ILE A 66 -12.85 -1.68 -29.42
C ILE A 66 -11.79 -2.76 -29.18
N ASN A 67 -10.53 -2.40 -29.44
CA ASN A 67 -9.41 -3.32 -29.37
C ASN A 67 -8.61 -3.22 -28.07
N THR A 68 -7.85 -4.28 -27.76
CA THR A 68 -6.86 -4.29 -26.67
C THR A 68 -5.66 -3.40 -27.02
N PRO A 69 -4.97 -2.81 -25.99
CA PRO A 69 -5.17 -3.03 -24.56
C PRO A 69 -6.40 -2.31 -24.00
N LEU A 70 -7.05 -2.93 -23.01
CA LEU A 70 -8.25 -2.40 -22.35
C LEU A 70 -8.04 -2.32 -20.85
N ILE A 71 -8.48 -1.24 -20.22
CA ILE A 71 -8.65 -1.16 -18.76
C ILE A 71 -10.15 -1.15 -18.48
N ILE A 72 -10.62 -2.19 -17.80
CA ILE A 72 -12.02 -2.32 -17.40
C ILE A 72 -12.10 -2.07 -15.90
N ARG A 73 -13.04 -1.21 -15.47
CA ARG A 73 -13.23 -0.89 -14.06
C ARG A 73 -14.61 -1.34 -13.59
N PHE A 74 -14.65 -1.91 -12.39
CA PHE A 74 -15.84 -2.39 -11.71
C PHE A 74 -16.11 -1.53 -10.48
N ASN A 75 -16.99 -0.54 -10.61
CA ASN A 75 -17.28 0.40 -9.53
C ASN A 75 -17.94 -0.26 -8.31
N ASP A 76 -18.66 -1.36 -8.50
CA ASP A 76 -19.26 -2.10 -7.39
C ASP A 76 -18.20 -2.72 -6.47
N ILE A 77 -17.04 -3.13 -7.03
CA ILE A 77 -15.90 -3.57 -6.21
C ILE A 77 -15.37 -2.42 -5.37
N LEU A 78 -15.26 -1.21 -5.96
CA LEU A 78 -14.84 -0.02 -5.23
C LEU A 78 -15.79 0.28 -4.06
N LYS A 79 -17.11 0.20 -4.29
CA LYS A 79 -18.13 0.36 -3.25
C LYS A 79 -17.98 -0.66 -2.13
N ASP A 80 -17.80 -1.94 -2.51
CA ASP A 80 -17.65 -3.04 -1.55
C ASP A 80 -16.40 -2.86 -0.68
N ARG A 81 -15.26 -2.44 -1.28
CA ARG A 81 -14.00 -2.20 -0.55
C ARG A 81 -14.12 -1.04 0.45
N ILE A 82 -14.76 0.07 0.08
CA ILE A 82 -15.02 1.18 1.00
C ILE A 82 -15.92 0.73 2.14
N THR A 83 -16.97 -0.02 1.83
CA THR A 83 -17.89 -0.57 2.84
C THR A 83 -17.17 -1.52 3.80
N GLU A 84 -16.35 -2.42 3.27
CA GLU A 84 -15.59 -3.39 4.08
C GLU A 84 -14.61 -2.70 5.04
N LEU A 85 -13.90 -1.68 4.56
CA LEU A 85 -12.98 -0.90 5.40
C LEU A 85 -13.72 -0.24 6.57
N ASN A 86 -14.83 0.44 6.28
CA ASN A 86 -15.60 1.11 7.33
C ASN A 86 -16.24 0.11 8.30
N ASN A 87 -16.75 -1.02 7.81
CA ASN A 87 -17.32 -2.07 8.66
C ASN A 87 -16.28 -2.71 9.58
N ALA A 88 -15.03 -2.93 9.10
CA ALA A 88 -13.96 -3.47 9.92
C ALA A 88 -13.63 -2.54 11.11
N PHE A 89 -13.55 -1.23 10.85
CA PHE A 89 -13.35 -0.27 11.94
C PHE A 89 -14.58 -0.14 12.84
N SER A 90 -15.79 -0.17 12.31
CA SER A 90 -17.02 -0.15 13.13
C SER A 90 -17.09 -1.35 14.06
N GLN A 91 -16.75 -2.54 13.57
CA GLN A 91 -16.69 -3.76 14.37
C GLN A 91 -15.59 -3.66 15.45
N ALA A 92 -14.41 -3.13 15.11
CA ALA A 92 -13.35 -2.91 16.10
C ALA A 92 -13.77 -1.91 17.19
N ILE A 93 -14.38 -0.78 16.81
CA ILE A 93 -14.90 0.23 17.74
C ILE A 93 -15.91 -0.40 18.72
N GLU A 94 -16.83 -1.22 18.23
CA GLU A 94 -17.79 -1.92 19.05
C GLU A 94 -17.12 -2.93 19.98
N THR A 95 -16.23 -3.78 19.43
CA THR A 95 -15.52 -4.83 20.16
C THR A 95 -14.69 -4.29 21.33
N TYR A 96 -13.98 -3.20 21.09
CA TYR A 96 -13.11 -2.58 22.11
C TYR A 96 -13.82 -1.47 22.91
N ASN A 97 -15.12 -1.22 22.68
CA ASN A 97 -15.87 -0.15 23.34
C ASN A 97 -15.17 1.22 23.20
N TYR A 98 -14.62 1.49 22.03
CA TYR A 98 -13.95 2.76 21.71
C TYR A 98 -14.95 3.91 21.72
N LYS A 99 -14.58 5.06 22.28
CA LYS A 99 -15.52 6.17 22.55
C LYS A 99 -15.52 7.25 21.46
N ASN A 100 -15.07 6.92 20.25
CA ASN A 100 -15.09 7.83 19.11
C ASN A 100 -15.30 7.04 17.81
N ILE A 101 -15.17 7.69 16.66
CA ILE A 101 -15.47 7.14 15.33
C ILE A 101 -14.22 6.94 14.49
N TYR A 102 -14.37 6.18 13.42
CA TYR A 102 -13.44 6.12 12.30
C TYR A 102 -13.95 6.98 11.15
N GLN A 103 -13.05 7.71 10.48
CA GLN A 103 -13.34 8.51 9.32
C GLN A 103 -12.20 8.36 8.29
N GLY A 104 -12.38 7.48 7.30
CA GLY A 104 -11.36 7.22 6.28
C GLY A 104 -11.19 8.37 5.30
N VAL A 105 -10.00 8.46 4.70
CA VAL A 105 -9.72 9.38 3.59
C VAL A 105 -9.04 8.63 2.44
N PHE A 106 -9.32 9.06 1.21
CA PHE A 106 -8.68 8.50 0.03
C PHE A 106 -7.56 9.41 -0.48
N PRO A 107 -6.31 8.93 -0.55
CA PRO A 107 -5.21 9.69 -1.11
C PRO A 107 -5.33 9.80 -2.64
N ILE A 108 -5.50 11.02 -3.14
CA ILE A 108 -5.70 11.29 -4.58
C ILE A 108 -4.55 10.76 -5.43
N LYS A 109 -3.33 10.77 -4.90
CA LYS A 109 -2.14 10.20 -5.57
C LYS A 109 -2.28 8.74 -6.02
N CYS A 110 -3.16 7.96 -5.40
CA CYS A 110 -3.39 6.57 -5.78
C CYS A 110 -4.16 6.43 -7.09
N ASN A 111 -5.11 7.33 -7.35
CA ASN A 111 -5.81 7.44 -8.63
C ASN A 111 -6.48 8.81 -8.75
N GLN A 112 -6.00 9.63 -9.70
CA GLN A 112 -6.46 11.02 -9.90
C GLN A 112 -7.59 11.14 -10.92
N GLN A 113 -8.10 10.03 -11.47
CA GLN A 113 -9.15 10.08 -12.47
C GLN A 113 -10.46 10.58 -11.84
N LYS A 114 -11.04 11.62 -12.45
CA LYS A 114 -12.26 12.28 -11.98
C LYS A 114 -13.39 11.28 -11.65
N ASN A 115 -13.70 10.40 -12.59
CA ASN A 115 -14.76 9.40 -12.43
C ASN A 115 -14.52 8.41 -11.28
N VAL A 116 -13.27 8.15 -10.90
CA VAL A 116 -12.93 7.31 -9.74
C VAL A 116 -13.14 8.07 -8.45
N LEU A 117 -12.64 9.32 -8.39
CA LEU A 117 -12.77 10.16 -7.20
C LEU A 117 -14.24 10.46 -6.88
N GLU A 118 -15.04 10.81 -7.90
CA GLU A 118 -16.48 11.02 -7.74
C GLU A 118 -17.17 9.80 -7.15
N LYS A 119 -16.83 8.58 -7.63
CA LYS A 119 -17.40 7.35 -7.09
C LYS A 119 -16.92 7.02 -5.68
N ILE A 120 -15.68 7.33 -5.34
CA ILE A 120 -15.17 7.16 -3.98
C ILE A 120 -15.95 8.05 -3.00
N ILE A 121 -16.17 9.32 -3.35
CA ILE A 121 -16.93 10.25 -2.51
C ILE A 121 -18.40 9.83 -2.43
N GLU A 122 -19.05 9.50 -3.56
CA GLU A 122 -20.44 9.01 -3.58
C GLU A 122 -20.62 7.79 -2.68
N TYR A 123 -19.75 6.78 -2.80
CA TYR A 123 -19.87 5.55 -2.01
C TYR A 123 -19.43 5.71 -0.56
N GLY A 124 -18.56 6.65 -0.28
CA GLY A 124 -18.05 6.95 1.05
C GLY A 124 -18.91 7.96 1.84
N ASP A 125 -19.89 8.60 1.21
CA ASP A 125 -20.70 9.65 1.82
C ASP A 125 -21.39 9.22 3.14
N PRO A 126 -21.94 7.98 3.29
CA PRO A 126 -22.53 7.55 4.56
C PRO A 126 -21.57 7.62 5.76
N TRP A 127 -20.26 7.60 5.52
CA TRP A 127 -19.21 7.66 6.55
C TRP A 127 -18.47 9.00 6.57
N ASN A 128 -18.96 10.02 5.85
CA ASN A 128 -18.25 11.29 5.63
C ASN A 128 -16.81 11.08 5.12
N PHE A 129 -16.63 10.12 4.23
CA PHE A 129 -15.31 9.74 3.72
C PHE A 129 -14.66 10.94 3.02
N GLY A 130 -13.38 11.19 3.34
CA GLY A 130 -12.66 12.37 2.88
C GLY A 130 -11.60 12.05 1.82
N LEU A 131 -10.75 13.05 1.58
CA LEU A 131 -9.62 12.96 0.65
C LEU A 131 -8.32 13.37 1.33
N GLU A 132 -7.21 12.76 0.90
CA GLU A 132 -5.85 13.23 1.20
C GLU A 132 -5.24 13.82 -0.07
N VAL A 133 -4.58 14.97 0.06
CA VAL A 133 -3.99 15.75 -1.01
C VAL A 133 -2.55 16.12 -0.67
N GLY A 134 -1.61 15.76 -1.56
CA GLY A 134 -0.18 15.98 -1.37
C GLY A 134 0.41 17.10 -2.23
N SER A 135 -0.42 17.82 -2.99
CA SER A 135 0.00 18.91 -3.86
C SER A 135 -1.09 19.98 -4.05
N LYS A 136 -0.72 21.16 -4.55
CA LYS A 136 -1.68 22.22 -4.87
C LYS A 136 -2.74 21.77 -5.89
N SER A 137 -2.35 21.05 -6.90
CA SER A 137 -3.27 20.53 -7.91
C SER A 137 -4.27 19.57 -7.29
N GLU A 138 -3.82 18.67 -6.43
CA GLU A 138 -4.70 17.75 -5.72
C GLU A 138 -5.61 18.47 -4.73
N LEU A 139 -5.13 19.54 -4.05
CA LEU A 139 -5.98 20.39 -3.22
C LEU A 139 -7.15 20.99 -4.02
N LEU A 140 -6.88 21.53 -5.20
CA LEU A 140 -7.94 22.09 -6.06
C LEU A 140 -8.91 21.01 -6.54
N ILE A 141 -8.43 19.82 -6.89
CA ILE A 141 -9.27 18.66 -7.22
C ILE A 141 -10.14 18.30 -6.02
N GLY A 142 -9.56 18.16 -4.83
CA GLY A 142 -10.30 17.83 -3.61
C GLY A 142 -11.38 18.85 -3.27
N LEU A 143 -11.06 20.12 -3.37
CA LEU A 143 -12.02 21.22 -3.14
C LEU A 143 -13.19 21.23 -4.13
N SER A 144 -12.94 20.82 -5.39
CA SER A 144 -13.96 20.80 -6.44
C SER A 144 -14.92 19.59 -6.33
N ILE A 145 -14.50 18.49 -5.72
CA ILE A 145 -15.25 17.21 -5.67
C ILE A 145 -15.93 17.01 -4.31
N LEU A 146 -15.29 17.41 -3.22
CA LEU A 146 -15.80 17.22 -1.86
C LEU A 146 -16.98 18.18 -1.60
N GLU A 147 -18.22 17.67 -1.68
CA GLU A 147 -19.43 18.47 -1.39
C GLU A 147 -19.81 18.39 0.08
N ASN A 148 -19.70 17.23 0.71
CA ASN A 148 -20.06 17.00 2.09
C ASN A 148 -19.14 17.81 3.04
N GLN A 149 -19.72 18.73 3.78
CA GLN A 149 -19.02 19.63 4.71
C GLN A 149 -18.41 18.90 5.93
N LYS A 150 -18.79 17.66 6.20
CA LYS A 150 -18.23 16.86 7.29
C LYS A 150 -17.03 16.04 6.85
N SER A 151 -16.83 15.89 5.53
CA SER A 151 -15.69 15.15 4.98
C SER A 151 -14.39 15.91 5.17
N LEU A 152 -13.36 15.21 5.65
CA LEU A 152 -12.05 15.79 5.89
C LEU A 152 -11.25 15.93 4.58
N LEU A 153 -10.43 16.97 4.51
CA LEU A 153 -9.45 17.16 3.47
C LEU A 153 -8.06 17.26 4.10
N ILE A 154 -7.33 16.14 4.13
CA ILE A 154 -6.01 16.06 4.74
C ILE A 154 -4.98 16.64 3.77
N CYS A 155 -4.34 17.73 4.18
CA CYS A 155 -3.40 18.49 3.37
C CYS A 155 -1.95 18.13 3.73
N ASN A 156 -1.42 17.09 3.07
CA ASN A 156 -0.06 16.58 3.20
C ASN A 156 0.90 17.20 2.15
N GLY A 157 2.11 16.68 2.09
CA GLY A 157 3.14 17.05 1.13
C GLY A 157 3.77 18.42 1.40
N TYR A 158 4.64 18.85 0.49
CA TYR A 158 5.27 20.16 0.57
C TYR A 158 4.26 21.29 0.31
N LYS A 159 4.20 22.26 1.22
CA LYS A 159 3.23 23.35 1.15
C LYS A 159 3.92 24.70 0.99
N ASP A 160 3.76 25.28 -0.20
CA ASP A 160 4.13 26.69 -0.42
C ASP A 160 3.06 27.65 0.15
N LYS A 161 3.37 28.94 0.11
CA LYS A 161 2.46 29.97 0.60
C LYS A 161 1.05 29.87 -0.01
N LYS A 162 0.94 29.70 -1.33
CA LYS A 162 -0.37 29.61 -2.01
C LYS A 162 -1.16 28.38 -1.63
N TYR A 163 -0.49 27.24 -1.43
CA TYR A 163 -1.15 26.03 -0.93
C TYR A 163 -1.80 26.29 0.43
N ILE A 164 -1.01 26.84 1.39
CA ILE A 164 -1.48 27.14 2.74
C ILE A 164 -2.63 28.16 2.72
N GLU A 165 -2.48 29.26 1.98
CA GLU A 165 -3.52 30.28 1.84
C GLU A 165 -4.82 29.69 1.27
N THR A 166 -4.74 28.85 0.23
CA THR A 166 -5.91 28.17 -0.37
C THR A 166 -6.59 27.25 0.64
N ALA A 167 -5.83 26.44 1.39
CA ALA A 167 -6.38 25.56 2.41
C ALA A 167 -7.08 26.35 3.54
N ILE A 168 -6.49 27.47 4.01
CA ILE A 168 -7.11 28.32 5.02
C ILE A 168 -8.41 28.95 4.49
N LEU A 169 -8.40 29.47 3.25
CA LEU A 169 -9.59 30.06 2.62
C LEU A 169 -10.72 29.03 2.39
N ALA A 170 -10.37 27.78 2.14
CA ALA A 170 -11.36 26.72 1.95
C ALA A 170 -12.26 26.52 3.20
N ARG A 171 -11.79 26.84 4.40
CA ARG A 171 -12.64 26.84 5.61
C ARG A 171 -13.75 27.89 5.54
N LYS A 172 -13.51 29.05 4.94
CA LYS A 172 -14.52 30.10 4.82
C LYS A 172 -15.71 29.69 3.94
N ILE A 173 -15.51 28.70 3.09
CA ILE A 173 -16.59 28.12 2.25
C ILE A 173 -17.12 26.78 2.80
N GLY A 174 -16.87 26.49 4.09
CA GLY A 174 -17.45 25.33 4.78
C GLY A 174 -16.69 24.00 4.60
N LYS A 175 -15.54 23.98 3.93
CA LYS A 175 -14.70 22.75 3.83
C LYS A 175 -13.92 22.52 5.11
N GLN A 176 -13.42 21.29 5.29
CA GLN A 176 -12.67 20.87 6.48
C GLN A 176 -11.20 20.50 6.12
N PRO A 177 -10.38 21.45 5.63
CA PRO A 177 -8.97 21.17 5.39
C PRO A 177 -8.21 21.12 6.70
N ILE A 178 -7.38 20.10 6.87
CA ILE A 178 -6.41 19.97 7.97
C ILE A 178 -5.02 20.08 7.35
N ILE A 179 -4.29 21.15 7.69
CA ILE A 179 -2.95 21.40 7.17
C ILE A 179 -1.95 20.64 8.04
N VAL A 180 -1.38 19.55 7.50
CA VAL A 180 -0.43 18.71 8.22
C VAL A 180 0.99 19.25 8.04
N ILE A 181 1.58 19.76 9.11
CA ILE A 181 2.95 20.30 9.12
C ILE A 181 3.94 19.16 8.95
N GLU A 182 4.69 19.18 7.86
CA GLU A 182 5.72 18.17 7.53
C GLU A 182 7.14 18.73 7.55
N GLN A 183 7.28 20.05 7.51
CA GLN A 183 8.57 20.77 7.55
C GLN A 183 8.49 22.01 8.46
N ARG A 184 9.58 22.32 9.12
CA ARG A 184 9.66 23.44 10.07
C ARG A 184 9.33 24.79 9.47
N ASP A 185 9.75 25.06 8.25
CA ASP A 185 9.52 26.34 7.58
C ASP A 185 8.06 26.59 7.20
N GLU A 186 7.21 25.54 7.17
CA GLU A 186 5.77 25.68 6.97
C GLU A 186 5.10 26.45 8.11
N VAL A 187 5.60 26.36 9.35
CA VAL A 187 5.06 27.06 10.53
C VAL A 187 5.02 28.56 10.31
N LYS A 188 6.13 29.13 9.85
CA LYS A 188 6.21 30.57 9.55
C LYS A 188 5.22 31.00 8.49
N ARG A 189 5.11 30.21 7.41
CA ARG A 189 4.15 30.46 6.31
C ARG A 189 2.70 30.41 6.80
N ILE A 190 2.38 29.48 7.70
CA ILE A 190 1.04 29.37 8.32
C ILE A 190 0.75 30.61 9.16
N ILE A 191 1.66 31.02 10.03
CA ILE A 191 1.50 32.21 10.89
C ILE A 191 1.28 33.47 10.03
N GLU A 192 2.06 33.65 8.97
CA GLU A 192 1.91 34.76 8.03
C GLU A 192 0.55 34.72 7.33
N ALA A 193 0.13 33.56 6.83
CA ALA A 193 -1.14 33.38 6.14
C ALA A 193 -2.33 33.67 7.06
N VAL A 194 -2.29 33.20 8.30
CA VAL A 194 -3.34 33.47 9.31
C VAL A 194 -3.48 34.99 9.56
N LYS A 195 -2.36 35.70 9.74
CA LYS A 195 -2.36 37.17 9.92
C LYS A 195 -2.96 37.89 8.72
N ASN A 196 -2.53 37.49 7.51
CA ASN A 196 -2.97 38.16 6.27
C ASN A 196 -4.44 37.90 5.94
N LEU A 197 -4.90 36.66 6.12
CA LEU A 197 -6.25 36.25 5.73
C LEU A 197 -7.28 36.46 6.84
N LYS A 198 -6.86 36.76 8.07
CA LYS A 198 -7.69 36.82 9.28
C LYS A 198 -8.65 35.62 9.37
N ALA A 199 -8.09 34.45 9.24
CA ALA A 199 -8.82 33.19 9.24
C ALA A 199 -8.03 32.11 9.98
N THR A 200 -8.74 31.29 10.73
CA THR A 200 -8.19 30.25 11.59
C THR A 200 -8.01 28.92 10.83
N PRO A 201 -6.83 28.29 10.78
CA PRO A 201 -6.64 26.97 10.17
C PRO A 201 -7.16 25.84 11.09
N ILE A 202 -7.18 24.61 10.60
CA ILE A 202 -7.04 23.40 11.41
C ILE A 202 -5.65 22.84 11.08
N LEU A 203 -4.88 22.54 12.12
CA LEU A 203 -3.50 22.09 11.97
C LEU A 203 -3.33 20.65 12.41
N GLY A 204 -2.47 19.97 11.71
CA GLY A 204 -1.90 18.69 12.09
C GLY A 204 -0.38 18.76 12.10
N ILE A 205 0.24 17.75 12.69
CA ILE A 205 1.69 17.57 12.68
C ILE A 205 2.02 16.15 12.24
N ARG A 206 2.97 16.00 11.32
CA ARG A 206 3.49 14.69 10.95
C ARG A 206 4.72 14.36 11.72
N SER A 207 4.66 13.25 12.48
CA SER A 207 5.83 12.74 13.23
C SER A 207 6.62 11.77 12.36
N LYS A 208 7.94 11.88 12.42
CA LYS A 208 8.85 10.77 12.11
C LYS A 208 8.79 9.78 13.25
N LEU A 209 8.75 8.48 12.93
CA LEU A 209 8.79 7.42 13.91
C LEU A 209 10.13 6.71 13.86
N SER A 210 10.59 6.22 15.01
CA SER A 210 11.83 5.45 15.13
C SER A 210 11.67 4.01 14.65
N SER A 211 10.43 3.52 14.56
CA SER A 211 10.12 2.17 14.13
C SER A 211 10.61 1.89 12.70
N LYS A 212 11.38 0.80 12.54
CA LYS A 212 11.97 0.43 11.25
C LYS A 212 10.91 -0.26 10.37
N SER A 213 10.67 0.28 9.19
CA SER A 213 9.88 -0.40 8.17
C SER A 213 10.68 -1.53 7.53
N SER A 214 10.12 -2.75 7.54
CA SER A 214 10.64 -3.91 6.84
C SER A 214 9.99 -4.02 5.46
N GLY A 215 10.31 -3.18 4.51
CA GLY A 215 9.72 -3.26 3.18
C GLY A 215 10.66 -2.75 2.08
N ARG A 216 10.24 -2.90 0.83
CA ARG A 216 10.99 -2.44 -0.35
C ARG A 216 11.40 -0.96 -0.27
N TRP A 217 10.68 -0.17 0.53
CA TRP A 217 10.87 1.26 0.77
C TRP A 217 11.39 1.59 2.18
N GLY A 218 11.79 0.59 2.97
CA GLY A 218 12.26 0.75 4.36
C GLY A 218 13.43 1.73 4.54
N LYS A 219 14.23 1.96 3.50
CA LYS A 219 15.33 2.95 3.52
C LYS A 219 14.84 4.41 3.51
N SER A 220 13.56 4.67 3.22
CA SER A 220 12.98 6.01 3.10
C SER A 220 12.07 6.38 4.28
N VAL A 221 12.05 5.57 5.33
CA VAL A 221 11.22 5.71 6.53
C VAL A 221 12.10 5.92 7.77
N GLY A 222 11.54 6.39 8.87
CA GLY A 222 12.27 6.70 10.10
C GLY A 222 13.02 8.03 10.01
N ASP A 223 14.12 8.17 10.73
CA ASP A 223 14.92 9.41 10.82
C ASP A 223 15.40 9.92 9.43
N ASN A 224 15.59 9.02 8.47
CA ASN A 224 15.98 9.34 7.09
C ASN A 224 14.80 9.76 6.19
N SER A 225 13.58 9.82 6.72
CA SER A 225 12.42 10.27 5.95
C SER A 225 12.58 11.74 5.53
N LYS A 226 12.24 12.02 4.26
CA LYS A 226 12.22 13.39 3.74
C LYS A 226 11.13 14.26 4.37
N PHE A 227 10.09 13.63 4.91
CA PHE A 227 8.91 14.29 5.44
C PHE A 227 8.66 13.90 6.89
N GLY A 228 8.02 14.82 7.62
CA GLY A 228 7.73 14.69 9.03
C GLY A 228 8.80 15.32 9.89
N LEU A 229 8.45 15.56 11.12
CA LEU A 229 9.27 16.24 12.13
C LEU A 229 9.80 15.22 13.14
N SER A 230 11.03 15.38 13.54
CA SER A 230 11.61 14.70 14.70
C SER A 230 11.03 15.26 16.02
N ILE A 231 11.15 14.54 17.12
CA ILE A 231 10.63 15.00 18.43
C ILE A 231 11.16 16.40 18.80
N PRO A 232 12.47 16.73 18.66
CA PRO A 232 12.94 18.09 18.91
C PRO A 232 12.27 19.14 18.00
N GLU A 233 12.03 18.84 16.74
CA GLU A 233 11.34 19.73 15.80
C GLU A 233 9.87 19.91 16.16
N ILE A 234 9.20 18.86 16.62
CA ILE A 234 7.83 18.93 17.15
C ILE A 234 7.77 19.88 18.34
N MET A 235 8.69 19.74 19.30
CA MET A 235 8.75 20.62 20.48
C MET A 235 8.94 22.08 20.09
N LEU A 236 9.82 22.37 19.14
CA LEU A 236 10.01 23.72 18.63
C LEU A 236 8.76 24.25 17.90
N THR A 237 8.08 23.40 17.13
CA THR A 237 6.82 23.75 16.46
C THR A 237 5.73 24.10 17.47
N ILE A 238 5.55 23.30 18.51
CA ILE A 238 4.58 23.58 19.58
C ILE A 238 4.88 24.92 20.28
N LYS A 239 6.17 25.21 20.55
CA LYS A 239 6.59 26.48 21.12
C LYS A 239 6.20 27.65 20.22
N GLU A 240 6.53 27.61 18.93
CA GLU A 240 6.19 28.66 17.96
C GLU A 240 4.68 28.86 17.81
N LEU A 241 3.90 27.76 17.83
CA LEU A 241 2.45 27.85 17.77
C LEU A 241 1.84 28.46 19.03
N LYS A 242 2.41 28.20 20.22
CA LYS A 242 2.02 28.85 21.47
C LYS A 242 2.30 30.35 21.43
N GLU A 243 3.50 30.75 21.00
CA GLU A 243 3.89 32.16 20.86
C GLU A 243 3.01 32.92 19.86
N ALA A 244 2.52 32.23 18.82
CA ALA A 244 1.60 32.77 17.82
C ALA A 244 0.11 32.68 18.24
N ASN A 245 -0.24 32.15 19.40
CA ASN A 245 -1.61 31.86 19.87
C ASN A 245 -2.39 30.92 18.93
N LEU A 246 -1.70 29.96 18.30
CA LEU A 246 -2.28 28.97 17.37
C LEU A 246 -2.24 27.54 17.91
N ILE A 247 -1.86 27.34 19.17
CA ILE A 247 -1.81 25.98 19.76
C ILE A 247 -3.20 25.31 19.80
N ASN A 248 -4.26 26.11 19.98
CA ASN A 248 -5.64 25.62 20.00
C ASN A 248 -6.13 25.09 18.64
N GLU A 249 -5.38 25.34 17.59
CA GLU A 249 -5.68 24.85 16.24
C GLU A 249 -4.95 23.54 15.89
N MET A 250 -3.99 23.12 16.75
CA MET A 250 -3.25 21.88 16.61
C MET A 250 -4.11 20.69 17.08
N MET A 251 -4.75 19.99 16.14
CA MET A 251 -5.77 18.99 16.45
C MET A 251 -5.44 17.58 15.92
N LEU A 252 -4.46 17.43 15.04
CA LEU A 252 -4.18 16.15 14.38
C LEU A 252 -2.72 15.73 14.53
N LEU A 253 -2.50 14.48 14.90
CA LEU A 253 -1.23 13.78 14.71
C LEU A 253 -1.33 12.88 13.49
N HIS A 254 -0.39 13.00 12.58
CA HIS A 254 -0.23 12.13 11.42
C HIS A 254 1.11 11.40 11.47
N PHE A 255 1.13 10.15 11.01
CA PHE A 255 2.35 9.41 10.72
C PHE A 255 2.16 8.50 9.51
N HIS A 256 3.24 8.07 8.89
CA HIS A 256 3.20 7.18 7.75
C HIS A 256 4.33 6.17 7.78
N VAL A 257 3.99 4.89 7.85
CA VAL A 257 4.94 3.77 8.06
C VAL A 257 5.56 3.30 6.75
N GLY A 258 4.97 3.63 5.62
CA GLY A 258 5.41 3.19 4.29
C GLY A 258 4.26 2.73 3.41
N SER A 259 4.58 2.03 2.34
CA SER A 259 3.58 1.51 1.39
C SER A 259 3.68 -0.01 1.32
N GLN A 260 2.53 -0.69 1.23
CA GLN A 260 2.44 -2.14 1.16
C GLN A 260 3.17 -2.80 2.36
N ILE A 261 2.70 -2.50 3.57
CA ILE A 261 3.24 -3.11 4.78
C ILE A 261 2.76 -4.55 4.85
N SER A 262 3.69 -5.48 4.77
CA SER A 262 3.40 -6.92 4.71
C SER A 262 3.27 -7.57 6.10
N ASP A 263 3.83 -6.96 7.13
CA ASP A 263 3.86 -7.49 8.49
C ASP A 263 3.13 -6.59 9.47
N ILE A 264 2.16 -7.15 10.19
CA ILE A 264 1.36 -6.44 11.18
C ILE A 264 2.18 -5.91 12.36
N SER A 265 3.31 -6.55 12.70
CA SER A 265 4.18 -6.11 13.80
C SER A 265 4.71 -4.71 13.58
N VAL A 266 5.07 -4.36 12.34
CA VAL A 266 5.54 -3.02 11.95
C VAL A 266 4.48 -1.95 12.21
N ILE A 267 3.21 -2.30 11.96
CA ILE A 267 2.07 -1.39 12.21
C ILE A 267 1.88 -1.21 13.71
N LYS A 268 1.96 -2.30 14.49
CA LYS A 268 1.82 -2.25 15.96
C LYS A 268 2.89 -1.38 16.62
N ASP A 269 4.15 -1.57 16.24
CA ASP A 269 5.26 -0.78 16.79
C ASP A 269 5.07 0.71 16.49
N ALA A 270 4.68 1.04 15.27
CA ALA A 270 4.41 2.41 14.86
C ALA A 270 3.22 3.03 15.61
N LEU A 271 2.16 2.27 15.82
CA LEU A 271 0.98 2.71 16.57
C LEU A 271 1.32 2.98 18.04
N GLN A 272 2.12 2.13 18.67
CA GLN A 272 2.56 2.35 20.05
C GLN A 272 3.33 3.67 20.20
N GLU A 273 4.33 3.90 19.35
CA GLU A 273 5.12 5.14 19.36
C GLU A 273 4.23 6.37 19.07
N ALA A 274 3.42 6.33 18.03
CA ALA A 274 2.55 7.44 17.65
C ALA A 274 1.50 7.77 18.71
N SER A 275 0.93 6.75 19.37
CA SER A 275 -0.06 6.95 20.43
C SER A 275 0.55 7.65 21.64
N GLN A 276 1.81 7.36 21.97
CA GLN A 276 2.52 8.10 23.05
C GLN A 276 2.78 9.55 22.64
N ILE A 277 3.17 9.81 21.39
CA ILE A 277 3.34 11.18 20.90
C ILE A 277 2.01 11.94 20.95
N PHE A 278 0.89 11.31 20.58
CA PHE A 278 -0.45 11.90 20.67
C PHE A 278 -0.79 12.31 22.12
N VAL A 279 -0.51 11.42 23.06
CA VAL A 279 -0.70 11.66 24.50
C VAL A 279 0.13 12.85 24.97
N GLU A 280 1.40 12.90 24.61
CA GLU A 280 2.29 14.01 25.04
C GLU A 280 1.88 15.35 24.41
N LEU A 281 1.46 15.36 23.14
CA LEU A 281 0.91 16.58 22.50
C LEU A 281 -0.33 17.09 23.24
N SER A 282 -1.20 16.20 23.68
CA SER A 282 -2.39 16.54 24.48
C SER A 282 -1.99 17.14 25.83
N LYS A 283 -1.01 16.54 26.53
CA LYS A 283 -0.48 17.06 27.81
C LYS A 283 0.20 18.42 27.65
N LEU A 284 0.80 18.69 26.50
CA LEU A 284 1.40 19.98 26.18
C LEU A 284 0.36 21.09 25.91
N GLY A 285 -0.93 20.76 25.94
CA GLY A 285 -2.03 21.71 25.81
C GLY A 285 -2.57 21.87 24.37
N ALA A 286 -2.19 20.99 23.45
CA ALA A 286 -2.84 20.94 22.15
C ALA A 286 -4.18 20.19 22.28
N PRO A 287 -5.30 20.71 21.73
CA PRO A 287 -6.61 20.04 21.79
C PRO A 287 -6.70 18.94 20.75
N MET A 288 -5.91 17.88 20.97
CA MET A 288 -5.76 16.77 20.03
C MET A 288 -7.10 16.06 19.81
N LYS A 289 -7.57 15.99 18.59
CA LYS A 289 -8.88 15.44 18.20
C LYS A 289 -8.79 14.28 17.24
N TYR A 290 -7.73 14.23 16.43
CA TYR A 290 -7.57 13.27 15.35
C TYR A 290 -6.22 12.56 15.44
N ILE A 291 -6.21 11.27 15.17
CA ILE A 291 -4.99 10.53 14.86
C ILE A 291 -5.12 9.92 13.47
N ASP A 292 -4.25 10.33 12.56
CA ASP A 292 -4.18 9.80 11.20
C ASP A 292 -3.02 8.81 11.12
N VAL A 293 -3.38 7.55 11.03
CA VAL A 293 -2.42 6.43 10.97
C VAL A 293 -1.77 6.29 9.59
N GLY A 294 -2.06 7.23 8.69
CA GLY A 294 -1.50 7.26 7.35
C GLY A 294 -1.99 6.13 6.46
N GLY A 295 -1.20 5.87 5.43
CA GLY A 295 -1.39 4.73 4.54
C GLY A 295 -0.51 3.54 4.91
N GLY A 296 -0.42 2.61 3.97
CA GLY A 296 0.44 1.42 4.14
C GLY A 296 -0.32 0.12 4.27
N LEU A 297 -1.63 0.15 4.52
CA LEU A 297 -2.47 -1.04 4.51
C LEU A 297 -2.22 -1.84 3.24
N GLY A 298 -1.65 -3.04 3.42
CA GLY A 298 -1.19 -3.92 2.34
C GLY A 298 -2.32 -4.72 1.70
N ILE A 299 -2.01 -5.26 0.53
CA ILE A 299 -2.86 -6.18 -0.20
C ILE A 299 -2.09 -7.47 -0.44
N ASP A 300 -2.75 -8.58 -0.29
CA ASP A 300 -2.22 -9.90 -0.62
C ASP A 300 -2.38 -10.17 -2.13
N PHE A 301 -1.39 -9.72 -2.94
CA PHE A 301 -1.44 -9.85 -4.39
C PHE A 301 -1.13 -11.26 -4.89
N ASP A 302 -0.40 -12.06 -4.13
CA ASP A 302 0.00 -13.41 -4.51
C ASP A 302 -0.81 -14.51 -3.80
N GLY A 303 -1.64 -14.13 -2.83
CA GLY A 303 -2.51 -15.03 -2.09
C GLY A 303 -1.80 -15.92 -1.08
N THR A 304 -0.53 -15.64 -0.74
CA THR A 304 0.27 -16.50 0.16
C THR A 304 0.02 -16.24 1.64
N LYS A 305 -0.57 -15.08 1.99
CA LYS A 305 -0.80 -14.64 3.37
C LYS A 305 0.48 -14.67 4.23
N THR A 306 1.57 -14.21 3.63
CA THR A 306 2.90 -14.13 4.26
C THR A 306 3.37 -12.70 4.42
N SER A 307 4.50 -12.50 5.11
CA SER A 307 5.19 -11.21 5.20
C SER A 307 6.02 -10.85 3.96
N SER A 308 5.80 -11.51 2.81
CA SER A 308 6.47 -11.16 1.55
C SER A 308 6.04 -9.78 1.06
N ASN A 309 6.87 -9.14 0.23
CA ASN A 309 6.59 -7.78 -0.30
C ASN A 309 5.32 -7.69 -1.18
N THR A 310 4.80 -8.84 -1.64
CA THR A 310 3.61 -8.96 -2.48
C THR A 310 2.40 -9.50 -1.72
N SER A 311 2.55 -9.73 -0.41
CA SER A 311 1.53 -10.30 0.44
C SER A 311 1.34 -9.52 1.74
N THR A 312 0.46 -10.01 2.62
CA THR A 312 0.25 -9.54 3.98
C THR A 312 -0.04 -10.70 4.91
N ASN A 313 0.57 -10.71 6.11
CA ASN A 313 0.32 -11.73 7.14
C ASN A 313 -0.88 -11.41 8.05
N TYR A 314 -1.72 -10.45 7.66
CA TYR A 314 -2.87 -9.99 8.45
C TYR A 314 -4.09 -9.71 7.58
N SER A 315 -5.26 -9.73 8.19
CA SER A 315 -6.52 -9.34 7.57
C SER A 315 -6.84 -7.85 7.82
N LEU A 316 -7.80 -7.30 7.07
CA LEU A 316 -8.31 -5.96 7.29
C LEU A 316 -8.88 -5.80 8.72
N GLN A 317 -9.57 -6.84 9.24
CA GLN A 317 -10.09 -6.81 10.61
C GLN A 317 -8.99 -6.80 11.66
N ASN A 318 -7.89 -7.57 11.46
CA ASN A 318 -6.73 -7.51 12.35
C ASN A 318 -6.14 -6.10 12.40
N TYR A 319 -5.98 -5.47 11.22
CA TYR A 319 -5.49 -4.10 11.14
C TYR A 319 -6.39 -3.12 11.91
N ALA A 320 -7.70 -3.16 11.70
CA ALA A 320 -8.64 -2.28 12.40
C ALA A 320 -8.62 -2.51 13.92
N ASN A 321 -8.57 -3.77 14.35
CA ASN A 321 -8.50 -4.15 15.76
C ASN A 321 -7.24 -3.59 16.42
N ASP A 322 -6.07 -3.75 15.80
CA ASP A 322 -4.80 -3.29 16.35
C ASP A 322 -4.74 -1.76 16.43
N VAL A 323 -5.27 -1.05 15.42
CA VAL A 323 -5.35 0.42 15.44
C VAL A 323 -6.21 0.89 16.62
N ILE A 324 -7.43 0.36 16.74
CA ILE A 324 -8.39 0.78 17.78
C ILE A 324 -7.89 0.42 19.17
N ALA A 325 -7.41 -0.82 19.38
CA ALA A 325 -6.95 -1.27 20.69
C ALA A 325 -5.75 -0.46 21.19
N THR A 326 -4.72 -0.26 20.35
CA THR A 326 -3.50 0.44 20.74
C THR A 326 -3.76 1.90 21.10
N VAL A 327 -4.54 2.61 20.28
CA VAL A 327 -4.87 4.02 20.54
C VAL A 327 -5.72 4.15 21.82
N LYS A 328 -6.72 3.26 21.98
CA LYS A 328 -7.55 3.19 23.17
C LYS A 328 -6.72 3.05 24.44
N ASP A 329 -5.90 2.01 24.49
CA ASP A 329 -5.12 1.69 25.69
C ASP A 329 -4.19 2.84 26.10
N SER A 330 -3.53 3.47 25.12
CA SER A 330 -2.67 4.64 25.37
C SER A 330 -3.46 5.84 25.92
N CYS A 331 -4.68 6.08 25.40
CA CYS A 331 -5.53 7.17 25.87
C CYS A 331 -6.11 6.91 27.25
N GLU A 332 -6.59 5.70 27.53
CA GLU A 332 -7.21 5.35 28.82
C GLU A 332 -6.19 5.39 29.98
N VAL A 333 -4.99 4.85 29.78
CA VAL A 333 -3.90 4.89 30.77
C VAL A 333 -3.55 6.33 31.18
N ASN A 334 -3.67 7.28 30.26
CA ASN A 334 -3.32 8.68 30.46
C ASN A 334 -4.53 9.61 30.70
N ASN A 335 -5.74 9.08 30.82
CA ASN A 335 -7.01 9.83 30.99
C ASN A 335 -7.22 10.88 29.88
N ILE A 336 -6.91 10.53 28.63
CA ILE A 336 -7.10 11.39 27.46
C ILE A 336 -8.30 10.87 26.66
N GLN A 337 -9.08 11.81 26.10
CA GLN A 337 -10.20 11.44 25.22
C GLN A 337 -9.73 10.69 23.99
N HIS A 338 -10.49 9.67 23.59
CA HIS A 338 -10.21 8.92 22.37
C HIS A 338 -10.33 9.84 21.15
N PRO A 339 -9.32 9.89 20.27
CA PRO A 339 -9.40 10.67 19.03
C PRO A 339 -10.30 10.03 17.98
N ILE A 340 -10.71 10.79 16.98
CA ILE A 340 -11.23 10.26 15.72
C ILE A 340 -10.05 9.58 15.00
N ILE A 341 -10.23 8.32 14.60
CA ILE A 341 -9.23 7.58 13.84
C ILE A 341 -9.39 7.89 12.36
N ILE A 342 -8.28 8.22 11.70
CA ILE A 342 -8.21 8.44 10.25
C ILE A 342 -7.22 7.43 9.66
N SER A 343 -7.49 6.90 8.46
CA SER A 343 -6.49 6.18 7.67
C SER A 343 -6.54 6.57 6.20
N GLU A 344 -5.35 6.55 5.54
CA GLU A 344 -5.16 6.88 4.13
C GLU A 344 -5.07 5.60 3.28
N SER A 345 -6.12 4.77 3.28
CA SER A 345 -6.10 3.40 2.77
C SER A 345 -6.33 3.30 1.25
N GLY A 346 -5.62 4.09 0.44
CA GLY A 346 -5.84 4.20 -1.00
C GLY A 346 -5.70 2.88 -1.76
N ARG A 347 -4.55 2.19 -1.62
CA ARG A 347 -4.26 0.91 -2.28
C ARG A 347 -5.31 -0.14 -1.93
N ALA A 348 -5.67 -0.28 -0.67
CA ALA A 348 -6.63 -1.27 -0.20
C ALA A 348 -8.02 -1.07 -0.82
N ILE A 349 -8.37 0.16 -1.19
CA ILE A 349 -9.66 0.49 -1.81
C ILE A 349 -9.66 0.19 -3.30
N ILE A 350 -8.60 0.54 -4.04
CA ILE A 350 -8.63 0.50 -5.52
C ILE A 350 -7.99 -0.74 -6.15
N SER A 351 -7.27 -1.57 -5.40
CA SER A 351 -6.45 -2.65 -5.99
C SER A 351 -7.22 -3.65 -6.84
N HIS A 352 -8.44 -4.02 -6.46
CA HIS A 352 -9.24 -5.04 -7.13
C HIS A 352 -10.27 -4.47 -8.10
N CYS A 353 -10.44 -3.14 -8.15
CA CYS A 353 -11.54 -2.55 -8.92
C CYS A 353 -11.28 -2.43 -10.43
N SER A 354 -10.08 -2.71 -10.90
CA SER A 354 -9.73 -2.60 -12.33
C SER A 354 -8.90 -3.78 -12.82
N VAL A 355 -9.13 -4.13 -14.09
CA VAL A 355 -8.42 -5.20 -14.80
C VAL A 355 -7.81 -4.63 -16.08
N LEU A 356 -6.53 -4.88 -16.31
CA LEU A 356 -5.86 -4.61 -17.57
C LEU A 356 -5.90 -5.88 -18.44
N ILE A 357 -6.39 -5.75 -19.66
CA ILE A 357 -6.47 -6.83 -20.64
C ILE A 357 -5.66 -6.45 -21.87
N PHE A 358 -4.74 -7.33 -22.26
CA PHE A 358 -3.88 -7.12 -23.44
C PHE A 358 -3.54 -8.44 -24.12
N ASN A 359 -3.09 -8.37 -25.37
CA ASN A 359 -2.65 -9.53 -26.15
C ASN A 359 -1.20 -9.86 -25.83
N ILE A 360 -0.87 -11.14 -25.82
CA ILE A 360 0.52 -11.61 -25.82
C ILE A 360 1.07 -11.43 -27.23
N LEU A 361 2.08 -10.58 -27.41
CA LEU A 361 2.71 -10.31 -28.71
C LEU A 361 3.85 -11.27 -29.02
N GLY A 362 4.45 -11.85 -28.01
CA GLY A 362 5.57 -12.78 -28.16
C GLY A 362 6.03 -13.34 -26.82
N THR A 363 6.85 -14.37 -26.87
CA THR A 363 7.46 -15.01 -25.71
C THR A 363 8.97 -15.05 -25.86
N SER A 364 9.67 -14.86 -24.74
CA SER A 364 11.12 -15.04 -24.69
C SER A 364 11.41 -16.33 -23.91
N HIS A 365 12.16 -17.23 -24.50
CA HIS A 365 12.55 -18.48 -23.89
C HIS A 365 14.06 -18.51 -23.63
N VAL A 366 14.44 -18.84 -22.41
CA VAL A 366 15.82 -19.23 -22.12
C VAL A 366 15.98 -20.67 -22.57
N SER A 367 16.83 -20.92 -23.56
CA SER A 367 17.09 -22.29 -24.02
C SER A 367 17.70 -23.11 -22.88
N SER A 368 16.97 -24.15 -22.45
CA SER A 368 17.47 -25.13 -21.50
C SER A 368 18.31 -26.24 -22.15
N GLN A 369 18.62 -26.13 -23.45
CA GLN A 369 19.31 -27.16 -24.23
C GLN A 369 20.83 -27.19 -24.03
N VAL A 370 21.38 -26.29 -23.24
CA VAL A 370 22.80 -26.35 -22.90
C VAL A 370 23.02 -27.54 -21.97
N LYS A 371 23.55 -28.65 -22.51
CA LYS A 371 24.07 -29.75 -21.71
C LYS A 371 25.33 -29.26 -20.97
N VAL A 372 25.19 -29.03 -19.68
CA VAL A 372 26.36 -28.74 -18.84
C VAL A 372 27.19 -30.04 -18.75
N PRO A 373 28.42 -30.10 -19.29
CA PRO A 373 29.20 -31.30 -19.17
C PRO A 373 29.52 -31.57 -17.69
N TYR A 374 29.27 -32.82 -17.26
CA TYR A 374 29.61 -33.25 -15.90
C TYR A 374 31.14 -33.21 -15.75
N GLN A 375 31.63 -32.42 -14.80
CA GLN A 375 33.06 -32.39 -14.44
C GLN A 375 33.23 -33.12 -13.06
N LYS A 376 34.25 -33.95 -12.93
CA LYS A 376 34.57 -34.69 -11.68
C LYS A 376 34.88 -33.80 -10.47
N LYS A 377 35.21 -32.52 -10.68
CA LYS A 377 35.38 -31.49 -9.65
C LYS A 377 34.48 -30.28 -10.01
N GLN A 378 33.27 -30.25 -9.50
CA GLN A 378 32.41 -29.09 -9.60
C GLN A 378 32.58 -28.19 -8.37
N SER A 379 32.41 -26.88 -8.56
CA SER A 379 32.41 -25.95 -7.42
C SER A 379 31.14 -26.22 -6.55
N LEU A 380 31.23 -25.94 -5.26
CA LEU A 380 30.12 -26.10 -4.32
C LEU A 380 28.85 -25.39 -4.80
N ILE A 381 29.00 -24.21 -5.41
CA ILE A 381 27.88 -23.40 -5.95
C ILE A 381 27.14 -24.15 -7.06
N ILE A 382 27.85 -24.82 -7.96
CA ILE A 382 27.23 -25.60 -9.05
C ILE A 382 26.55 -26.85 -8.48
N THR A 383 27.15 -27.48 -7.49
CA THR A 383 26.56 -28.63 -6.79
C THR A 383 25.23 -28.23 -6.14
N ASN A 384 25.20 -27.13 -5.40
CA ASN A 384 24.00 -26.60 -4.77
C ASN A 384 22.90 -26.28 -5.79
N LEU A 385 23.25 -25.67 -6.94
CA LEU A 385 22.30 -25.41 -8.03
C LEU A 385 21.69 -26.69 -8.61
N ILE A 386 22.50 -27.74 -8.77
CA ILE A 386 22.04 -29.04 -9.26
C ILE A 386 21.11 -29.70 -8.23
N GLU A 387 21.42 -29.61 -6.95
CA GLU A 387 20.60 -30.12 -5.86
C GLU A 387 19.25 -29.39 -5.82
N THR A 388 19.27 -28.05 -5.86
CA THR A 388 18.03 -27.24 -5.91
C THR A 388 17.20 -27.58 -7.15
N LEU A 389 17.82 -27.79 -8.32
CA LEU A 389 17.13 -28.22 -9.54
C LEU A 389 16.47 -29.61 -9.36
N ASN A 390 17.14 -30.54 -8.70
CA ASN A 390 16.58 -31.87 -8.43
C ASN A 390 15.43 -31.81 -7.43
N GLN A 391 15.53 -30.96 -6.40
CA GLN A 391 14.42 -30.69 -5.46
C GLN A 391 13.20 -30.13 -6.20
N LEU A 392 13.38 -29.10 -7.05
CA LEU A 392 12.30 -28.54 -7.87
C LEU A 392 11.65 -29.56 -8.79
N LYS A 393 12.44 -30.50 -9.37
CA LYS A 393 11.88 -31.59 -10.20
C LYS A 393 11.03 -32.55 -9.36
N ASN A 394 11.46 -32.88 -8.16
CA ASN A 394 10.74 -33.78 -7.26
C ASN A 394 9.42 -33.15 -6.76
N LEU A 395 9.40 -31.83 -6.47
CA LEU A 395 8.18 -31.10 -6.09
C LEU A 395 7.17 -31.06 -7.22
N ARG A 396 7.61 -30.90 -8.47
CA ARG A 396 6.73 -30.90 -9.65
C ARG A 396 5.90 -32.19 -9.73
N ASP A 397 6.48 -33.31 -9.31
CA ASP A 397 5.81 -34.61 -9.39
C ASP A 397 4.87 -34.89 -8.21
N LYS A 398 4.98 -34.10 -7.11
CA LYS A 398 4.24 -34.34 -5.85
C LYS A 398 3.07 -33.37 -5.60
N LYS A 399 2.83 -32.35 -6.42
CA LYS A 399 1.78 -31.30 -6.21
C LYS A 399 1.92 -30.57 -4.84
N GLU A 400 3.13 -30.30 -4.40
CA GLU A 400 3.39 -29.70 -3.11
C GLU A 400 3.36 -28.15 -3.09
N ASP A 401 3.40 -27.56 -1.89
CA ASP A 401 3.03 -26.19 -1.55
C ASP A 401 3.83 -25.12 -2.33
N LEU A 402 3.13 -24.08 -2.78
CA LEU A 402 3.70 -22.92 -3.49
C LEU A 402 4.79 -22.21 -2.68
N SER A 403 4.72 -22.25 -1.35
CA SER A 403 5.73 -21.65 -0.46
C SER A 403 7.10 -22.29 -0.61
N GLU A 404 7.17 -23.62 -0.70
CA GLU A 404 8.41 -24.37 -0.87
C GLU A 404 9.03 -24.13 -2.25
N ILE A 405 8.20 -24.00 -3.28
CA ILE A 405 8.65 -23.64 -4.64
C ILE A 405 9.27 -22.23 -4.66
N ILE A 406 8.66 -21.27 -3.97
CA ILE A 406 9.17 -19.90 -3.87
C ILE A 406 10.49 -19.86 -3.11
N GLU A 407 10.63 -20.63 -2.03
CA GLU A 407 11.86 -20.71 -1.25
C GLU A 407 13.01 -21.28 -2.10
N LEU A 408 12.79 -22.41 -2.78
CA LEU A 408 13.75 -22.99 -3.70
C LEU A 408 14.11 -22.08 -4.89
N TRP A 409 13.14 -21.29 -5.37
CA TRP A 409 13.39 -20.27 -6.39
C TRP A 409 14.31 -19.16 -5.89
N ASN A 410 14.10 -18.71 -4.67
CA ASN A 410 14.95 -17.69 -4.04
C ASN A 410 16.38 -18.21 -3.81
N ASP A 411 16.53 -19.45 -3.40
CA ASP A 411 17.82 -20.11 -3.26
C ASP A 411 18.53 -20.26 -4.60
N ALA A 412 17.83 -20.70 -5.63
CA ALA A 412 18.38 -20.78 -6.98
C ALA A 412 18.84 -19.42 -7.49
N LYS A 413 18.10 -18.36 -7.21
CA LYS A 413 18.45 -16.98 -7.55
C LYS A 413 19.71 -16.53 -6.83
N LYS A 414 19.84 -16.81 -5.54
CA LYS A 414 21.03 -16.50 -4.73
C LYS A 414 22.25 -17.21 -5.27
N PHE A 415 22.17 -18.52 -5.55
CA PHE A 415 23.29 -19.29 -6.14
C PHE A 415 23.68 -18.78 -7.53
N LYS A 416 22.72 -18.34 -8.35
CA LYS A 416 23.02 -17.68 -9.62
C LYS A 416 23.82 -16.38 -9.41
N ASP A 417 23.45 -15.57 -8.45
CA ASP A 417 24.15 -14.32 -8.16
C ASP A 417 25.57 -14.60 -7.62
N ASP A 418 25.73 -15.62 -6.77
CA ASP A 418 27.03 -16.10 -6.30
C ASP A 418 27.92 -16.61 -7.46
N CYS A 419 27.34 -17.34 -8.41
CA CYS A 419 28.04 -17.73 -9.64
C CYS A 419 28.54 -16.53 -10.45
N LEU A 420 27.70 -15.48 -10.59
CA LEU A 420 28.08 -14.27 -11.32
C LEU A 420 29.20 -13.50 -10.62
N VAL A 421 29.18 -13.44 -9.29
CA VAL A 421 30.26 -12.84 -8.50
C VAL A 421 31.58 -13.62 -8.67
N ALA A 422 31.52 -14.96 -8.55
CA ALA A 422 32.67 -15.83 -8.75
C ALA A 422 33.23 -15.69 -10.16
N PHE A 423 32.36 -15.65 -11.18
CA PHE A 423 32.80 -15.46 -12.59
C PHE A 423 33.48 -14.12 -12.80
N ARG A 424 32.95 -13.04 -12.24
CA ARG A 424 33.55 -11.69 -12.33
C ARG A 424 34.94 -11.64 -11.66
N SER A 425 35.08 -12.27 -10.49
CA SER A 425 36.39 -12.30 -9.79
C SER A 425 37.46 -13.08 -10.57
N VAL A 426 37.10 -14.22 -11.18
CA VAL A 426 37.99 -14.99 -12.02
C VAL A 426 38.37 -14.23 -13.29
N SER A 427 37.42 -13.60 -13.97
CA SER A 427 37.68 -12.78 -15.18
C SER A 427 38.60 -11.60 -14.89
N TYR A 428 38.42 -10.93 -13.74
CA TYR A 428 39.26 -9.82 -13.32
C TYR A 428 40.71 -10.28 -13.04
N THR A 429 40.88 -11.45 -12.45
CA THR A 429 42.22 -12.05 -12.18
C THR A 429 42.94 -12.42 -13.48
N HIS A 430 42.22 -12.98 -14.45
CA HIS A 430 42.77 -13.30 -15.76
C HIS A 430 43.15 -12.05 -16.59
N LEU A 431 42.34 -11.00 -16.56
CA LEU A 431 42.65 -9.73 -17.24
C LEU A 431 43.89 -9.07 -16.64
N ARG A 432 44.07 -9.08 -15.31
CA ARG A 432 45.26 -8.54 -14.65
C ARG A 432 46.52 -9.36 -14.96
N ALA A 433 46.39 -10.68 -15.14
CA ALA A 433 47.56 -11.53 -15.50
C ALA A 433 48.10 -11.25 -16.90
N HIS A 434 47.30 -10.65 -17.79
CA HIS A 434 47.70 -10.22 -19.12
C HIS A 434 48.24 -8.78 -19.18
N GLU A 435 48.11 -7.99 -18.10
CA GLU A 435 48.64 -6.61 -18.04
C GLU A 435 50.03 -6.49 -17.39
N THR A 436 50.66 -7.57 -16.98
CA THR A 436 52.07 -7.52 -16.52
C THR A 436 52.98 -7.36 -17.72
N PRO A 437 53.74 -6.25 -17.83
CA PRO A 437 54.68 -6.08 -18.89
C PRO A 437 55.75 -7.15 -18.81
N ILE A 438 55.99 -7.84 -19.90
CA ILE A 438 57.21 -8.66 -20.09
C ILE A 438 58.35 -7.66 -20.20
N ASN A 439 59.17 -7.55 -19.14
CA ASN A 439 60.51 -6.97 -19.24
C ASN A 439 61.44 -7.99 -19.80
#